data_f01255c992ddd189a6a6691aeab56177
#
_entry.id   f01255c992ddd189a6a6691aeab56177
#
_cell.length_a   1.000
_cell.length_b   1.000
_cell.length_c   1.000
_cell.angle_alpha   90.00
_cell.angle_beta   90.00
_cell.angle_gamma   90.00
#
_symmetry.space_group_name_H-M   'P 1'
#
loop_
_entity.id
_entity.type
_entity.pdbx_description
1 polymer ?
#
loop_
_entity_poly.entity_id
_entity_poly.type
_entity_poly.pdbx_seq_one_letter_code
_entity_poly.pdbx_strand_id
1 'polypeptide(L)'
;MTNRKMFFTMLWGAVFRRRSRAMMAVVASLVGAATLFCLASVCIAVPQQMNEEMREYGANLIVTPADATEKSHGIGAATVRDVSALVSAGHSAKSAAYRYESVRINSAPYTIAGIAPKAVESLNRHWNVTGDWPSEDNVMVGRDVADALGVKVGSRVTIAYR
;
A
#
# COMPACT_ATOMS: atom_id res chain seq x y z
N MET A 1 -39.49 4.06 -55.93
CA MET A 1 -39.08 3.35 -54.69
C MET A 1 -37.58 3.36 -54.61
N THR A 2 -36.99 3.98 -53.59
CA THR A 2 -35.59 4.33 -53.56
C THR A 2 -34.70 3.08 -53.46
N ASN A 3 -33.74 2.90 -54.35
CA ASN A 3 -32.78 1.76 -54.40
C ASN A 3 -32.22 1.34 -53.05
N ARG A 4 -32.12 2.22 -52.10
CA ARG A 4 -31.68 1.96 -50.75
C ARG A 4 -32.64 1.05 -49.95
N LYS A 5 -33.96 1.24 -50.05
CA LYS A 5 -34.93 0.39 -49.36
C LYS A 5 -34.89 -1.05 -49.89
N MET A 6 -34.74 -1.17 -51.20
CA MET A 6 -34.69 -2.48 -51.87
C MET A 6 -33.38 -3.23 -51.49
N PHE A 7 -32.26 -2.53 -51.41
CA PHE A 7 -30.99 -3.08 -50.94
C PHE A 7 -31.06 -3.58 -49.49
N PHE A 8 -31.62 -2.79 -48.58
CA PHE A 8 -31.80 -3.18 -47.18
C PHE A 8 -32.76 -4.39 -47.00
N THR A 9 -33.82 -4.46 -47.78
CA THR A 9 -34.77 -5.57 -47.74
C THR A 9 -34.12 -6.86 -48.24
N MET A 10 -33.32 -6.79 -49.33
CA MET A 10 -32.58 -7.95 -49.82
C MET A 10 -31.47 -8.40 -48.84
N LEU A 11 -30.75 -7.44 -48.27
CA LEU A 11 -29.71 -7.74 -47.25
C LEU A 11 -30.31 -8.43 -46.05
N TRP A 12 -31.41 -7.91 -45.52
CA TRP A 12 -32.11 -8.46 -44.39
C TRP A 12 -32.69 -9.85 -44.68
N GLY A 13 -33.27 -10.05 -45.86
CA GLY A 13 -33.76 -11.35 -46.32
C GLY A 13 -32.65 -12.41 -46.45
N ALA A 14 -31.46 -12.02 -46.93
CA ALA A 14 -30.32 -12.89 -47.06
C ALA A 14 -29.76 -13.33 -45.68
N VAL A 15 -29.71 -12.41 -44.72
CA VAL A 15 -29.26 -12.68 -43.33
C VAL A 15 -30.25 -13.58 -42.60
N PHE A 16 -31.56 -13.33 -42.74
CA PHE A 16 -32.60 -14.16 -42.07
C PHE A 16 -32.76 -15.56 -42.67
N ARG A 17 -32.43 -15.75 -43.95
CA ARG A 17 -32.51 -17.06 -44.63
C ARG A 17 -31.47 -18.05 -44.15
N ARG A 18 -30.35 -17.56 -43.54
CA ARG A 18 -29.25 -18.40 -42.96
C ARG A 18 -29.05 -18.09 -41.50
N ARG A 19 -30.15 -18.09 -40.71
CA ARG A 19 -30.17 -17.69 -39.29
C ARG A 19 -29.10 -18.38 -38.45
N SER A 20 -28.84 -19.66 -38.63
CA SER A 20 -27.86 -20.40 -37.81
C SER A 20 -26.42 -19.93 -38.03
N ARG A 21 -26.01 -19.67 -39.29
CA ARG A 21 -24.65 -19.16 -39.58
C ARG A 21 -24.46 -17.70 -39.12
N ALA A 22 -25.48 -16.86 -39.29
CA ALA A 22 -25.43 -15.49 -38.84
C ALA A 22 -25.38 -15.41 -37.30
N MET A 23 -26.18 -16.21 -36.60
CA MET A 23 -26.13 -16.31 -35.13
C MET A 23 -24.77 -16.80 -34.63
N MET A 24 -24.19 -17.83 -35.25
CA MET A 24 -22.87 -18.32 -34.85
C MET A 24 -21.78 -17.26 -35.04
N ALA A 25 -21.83 -16.48 -36.12
CA ALA A 25 -20.88 -15.39 -36.31
C ALA A 25 -21.04 -14.27 -35.29
N VAL A 26 -22.27 -13.92 -34.94
CA VAL A 26 -22.57 -12.91 -33.88
C VAL A 26 -22.09 -13.40 -32.52
N VAL A 27 -22.38 -14.65 -32.15
CA VAL A 27 -21.94 -15.24 -30.88
C VAL A 27 -20.40 -15.29 -30.80
N ALA A 28 -19.74 -15.73 -31.87
CA ALA A 28 -18.28 -15.78 -31.95
C ALA A 28 -17.65 -14.38 -31.79
N SER A 29 -18.23 -13.38 -32.47
CA SER A 29 -17.79 -11.98 -32.36
C SER A 29 -18.00 -11.42 -30.95
N LEU A 30 -19.13 -11.75 -30.33
CA LEU A 30 -19.46 -11.31 -28.97
C LEU A 30 -18.52 -11.93 -27.93
N VAL A 31 -18.22 -13.21 -28.06
CA VAL A 31 -17.25 -13.89 -27.18
C VAL A 31 -15.85 -13.31 -27.38
N GLY A 32 -15.43 -13.07 -28.61
CA GLY A 32 -14.14 -12.44 -28.91
C GLY A 32 -14.02 -11.02 -28.33
N ALA A 33 -15.06 -10.22 -28.49
CA ALA A 33 -15.10 -8.85 -27.93
C ALA A 33 -15.11 -8.88 -26.39
N ALA A 34 -15.87 -9.78 -25.78
CA ALA A 34 -15.93 -9.94 -24.32
C ALA A 34 -14.58 -10.35 -23.73
N THR A 35 -13.88 -11.29 -24.37
CA THR A 35 -12.53 -11.70 -23.94
C THR A 35 -11.52 -10.57 -24.05
N LEU A 36 -11.51 -9.83 -25.14
CA LEU A 36 -10.62 -8.66 -25.29
C LEU A 36 -10.92 -7.58 -24.26
N PHE A 37 -12.20 -7.30 -24.00
CA PHE A 37 -12.61 -6.34 -22.99
C PHE A 37 -12.19 -6.77 -21.58
N CYS A 38 -12.38 -8.04 -21.25
CA CYS A 38 -11.96 -8.60 -19.96
C CYS A 38 -10.43 -8.49 -19.77
N LEU A 39 -9.65 -8.87 -20.77
CA LEU A 39 -8.19 -8.73 -20.73
C LEU A 39 -7.74 -7.28 -20.59
N ALA A 40 -8.31 -6.37 -21.36
CA ALA A 40 -8.00 -4.95 -21.27
C ALA A 40 -8.35 -4.37 -19.89
N SER A 41 -9.50 -4.75 -19.33
CA SER A 41 -9.92 -4.33 -17.99
C SER A 41 -8.97 -4.81 -16.91
N VAL A 42 -8.52 -6.07 -16.96
CA VAL A 42 -7.55 -6.62 -16.02
C VAL A 42 -6.19 -5.91 -16.15
N CYS A 43 -5.71 -5.70 -17.37
CA CYS A 43 -4.43 -5.01 -17.61
C CYS A 43 -4.41 -3.57 -17.09
N ILE A 44 -5.55 -2.91 -17.00
CA ILE A 44 -5.65 -1.53 -16.50
C ILE A 44 -5.93 -1.53 -14.99
N ALA A 45 -6.87 -2.35 -14.52
CA ALA A 45 -7.33 -2.32 -13.13
C ALA A 45 -6.28 -2.87 -12.14
N VAL A 46 -5.58 -3.96 -12.50
CA VAL A 46 -4.61 -4.59 -11.59
C VAL A 46 -3.44 -3.67 -11.23
N PRO A 47 -2.75 -3.00 -12.17
CA PRO A 47 -1.68 -2.08 -11.83
C PRO A 47 -2.14 -0.88 -11.01
N GLN A 48 -3.37 -0.39 -11.24
CA GLN A 48 -3.94 0.71 -10.47
C GLN A 48 -4.20 0.29 -9.02
N GLN A 49 -4.83 -0.85 -8.79
CA GLN A 49 -5.04 -1.40 -7.45
C GLN A 49 -3.72 -1.67 -6.73
N MET A 50 -2.77 -2.32 -7.38
CA MET A 50 -1.46 -2.57 -6.77
C MET A 50 -0.74 -1.28 -6.39
N ASN A 51 -0.83 -0.23 -7.22
CA ASN A 51 -0.19 1.04 -6.93
C ASN A 51 -0.87 1.78 -5.76
N GLU A 52 -2.17 1.66 -5.60
CA GLU A 52 -2.90 2.18 -4.45
C GLU A 52 -2.56 1.41 -3.17
N GLU A 53 -2.59 0.09 -3.21
CA GLU A 53 -2.21 -0.76 -2.08
C GLU A 53 -0.76 -0.53 -1.65
N MET A 54 0.19 -0.45 -2.58
CA MET A 54 1.59 -0.17 -2.24
C MET A 54 1.78 1.21 -1.58
N ARG A 55 0.96 2.19 -1.92
CA ARG A 55 0.98 3.51 -1.26
C ARG A 55 0.47 3.45 0.19
N GLU A 56 -0.38 2.49 0.51
CA GLU A 56 -0.93 2.31 1.85
C GLU A 56 0.02 1.51 2.78
N TYR A 57 0.91 0.68 2.22
CA TYR A 57 1.77 -0.23 2.99
C TYR A 57 3.09 0.37 3.49
N GLY A 58 3.49 1.56 3.07
CA GLY A 58 4.76 2.10 3.50
C GLY A 58 5.00 3.57 3.18
N ALA A 59 6.10 4.11 3.71
CA ALA A 59 6.54 5.46 3.41
C ALA A 59 7.04 5.54 1.97
N ASN A 60 6.45 6.44 1.19
CA ASN A 60 6.86 6.68 -0.20
C ASN A 60 8.18 7.46 -0.28
N LEU A 61 8.54 8.15 0.81
CA LEU A 61 9.76 8.93 0.94
C LEU A 61 10.36 8.70 2.32
N ILE A 62 11.63 8.31 2.35
CA ILE A 62 12.41 8.18 3.58
C ILE A 62 13.53 9.22 3.53
N VAL A 63 13.57 10.07 4.54
CA VAL A 63 14.63 11.08 4.69
C VAL A 63 15.58 10.59 5.78
N THR A 64 16.85 10.41 5.42
CA THR A 64 17.91 9.98 6.34
C THR A 64 19.01 11.04 6.39
N PRO A 65 19.78 11.12 7.50
CA PRO A 65 20.95 12.02 7.53
C PRO A 65 21.98 11.59 6.48
N ALA A 66 22.62 12.56 5.83
CA ALA A 66 23.64 12.30 4.80
C ALA A 66 24.90 11.65 5.39
N ASP A 67 25.25 12.04 6.62
CA ASP A 67 26.41 11.50 7.34
C ASP A 67 25.93 10.53 8.43
N ALA A 68 25.93 9.25 8.11
CA ALA A 68 25.62 8.16 9.05
C ALA A 68 26.85 7.73 9.88
N THR A 69 27.65 8.68 10.36
CA THR A 69 28.75 8.39 11.29
C THR A 69 28.18 8.16 12.70
N GLU A 70 28.76 7.25 13.49
CA GLU A 70 28.31 6.90 14.86
C GLU A 70 28.12 8.10 15.81
N LYS A 71 28.61 9.28 15.43
CA LYS A 71 28.48 10.54 16.17
C LYS A 71 27.34 11.44 15.67
N SER A 72 26.67 11.10 14.57
CA SER A 72 25.56 11.93 14.09
C SER A 72 24.31 11.60 14.90
N HIS A 73 23.86 12.55 15.70
CA HIS A 73 22.64 12.43 16.51
C HIS A 73 21.33 12.43 15.68
N GLY A 74 21.37 11.89 14.45
CA GLY A 74 20.22 11.85 13.54
C GLY A 74 19.94 13.22 12.89
N ILE A 75 18.73 13.42 12.43
CA ILE A 75 18.30 14.67 11.81
C ILE A 75 17.95 15.70 12.89
N GLY A 76 18.47 16.92 12.77
CA GLY A 76 18.19 18.00 13.72
C GLY A 76 16.68 18.33 13.82
N ALA A 77 16.20 18.66 15.01
CA ALA A 77 14.77 18.94 15.25
C ALA A 77 14.22 20.11 14.41
N ALA A 78 15.06 21.08 14.01
CA ALA A 78 14.69 22.15 13.11
C ALA A 78 14.39 21.60 11.71
N THR A 79 15.31 20.80 11.15
CA THR A 79 15.13 20.15 9.83
C THR A 79 13.92 19.25 9.80
N VAL A 80 13.66 18.48 10.87
CA VAL A 80 12.45 17.64 10.98
C VAL A 80 11.19 18.49 10.91
N ARG A 81 11.18 19.65 11.59
CA ARG A 81 10.04 20.59 11.53
C ARG A 81 9.86 21.18 10.15
N ASP A 82 10.93 21.63 9.50
CA ASP A 82 10.88 22.20 8.16
C ASP A 82 10.37 21.20 7.13
N VAL A 83 10.90 19.96 7.15
CA VAL A 83 10.44 18.87 6.29
C VAL A 83 8.98 18.54 6.56
N SER A 84 8.55 18.44 7.82
CA SER A 84 7.16 18.14 8.16
C SER A 84 6.21 19.26 7.73
N ALA A 85 6.64 20.52 7.79
CA ALA A 85 5.88 21.66 7.31
C ALA A 85 5.73 21.65 5.79
N LEU A 86 6.81 21.35 5.05
CA LEU A 86 6.78 21.20 3.59
C LEU A 86 5.84 20.06 3.15
N VAL A 87 5.91 18.93 3.83
CA VAL A 87 5.05 17.78 3.57
C VAL A 87 3.58 18.10 3.83
N SER A 88 3.30 18.82 4.93
CA SER A 88 1.93 19.23 5.30
C SER A 88 1.34 20.29 4.37
N ALA A 89 2.18 21.15 3.79
CA ALA A 89 1.76 22.16 2.81
C ALA A 89 1.33 21.57 1.47
N GLY A 90 1.80 20.39 1.12
CA GLY A 90 1.52 19.68 -0.13
C GLY A 90 0.47 18.59 -0.01
N HIS A 91 -0.80 18.92 0.27
CA HIS A 91 -1.97 18.04 0.16
C HIS A 91 -1.89 16.67 0.86
N SER A 92 -2.50 16.55 2.01
CA SER A 92 -2.85 15.28 2.69
C SER A 92 -1.69 14.28 2.95
N ALA A 93 -0.45 14.70 2.78
CA ALA A 93 0.69 13.86 3.05
C ALA A 93 0.90 13.74 4.57
N LYS A 94 1.17 12.52 5.03
CA LYS A 94 1.43 12.21 6.42
C LYS A 94 2.91 11.96 6.61
N SER A 95 3.45 12.37 7.74
CA SER A 95 4.85 12.14 8.10
C SER A 95 4.94 11.59 9.52
N ALA A 96 5.91 10.71 9.75
CA ALA A 96 6.27 10.23 11.07
C ALA A 96 7.79 10.21 11.21
N ALA A 97 8.28 10.70 12.33
CA ALA A 97 9.70 10.64 12.66
C ALA A 97 9.99 9.38 13.47
N TYR A 98 11.10 8.73 13.13
CA TYR A 98 11.62 7.56 13.82
C TYR A 98 13.05 7.87 14.29
N ARG A 99 13.36 7.48 15.52
CA ARG A 99 14.72 7.51 16.04
C ARG A 99 15.11 6.10 16.46
N TYR A 100 16.09 5.53 15.79
CA TYR A 100 16.57 4.19 16.07
C TYR A 100 17.78 4.23 17.00
N GLU A 101 17.75 3.40 18.05
CA GLU A 101 18.83 3.21 18.98
C GLU A 101 19.08 1.71 19.20
N SER A 102 20.36 1.36 19.36
CA SER A 102 20.75 -0.02 19.68
C SER A 102 20.71 -0.22 21.18
N VAL A 103 19.96 -1.23 21.62
CA VAL A 103 19.79 -1.57 23.04
C VAL A 103 20.07 -3.05 23.27
N ARG A 104 20.19 -3.44 24.52
CA ARG A 104 20.29 -4.84 24.91
C ARG A 104 19.08 -5.25 25.74
N ILE A 105 18.48 -6.37 25.39
CA ILE A 105 17.42 -7.02 26.13
C ILE A 105 17.89 -8.45 26.42
N ASN A 106 17.96 -8.84 27.69
CA ASN A 106 18.48 -10.15 28.09
C ASN A 106 19.85 -10.49 27.47
N SER A 107 20.77 -9.49 27.43
CA SER A 107 22.11 -9.60 26.84
C SER A 107 22.16 -9.72 25.30
N ALA A 108 21.05 -9.86 24.62
CA ALA A 108 20.98 -9.86 23.16
C ALA A 108 20.80 -8.44 22.60
N PRO A 109 21.44 -8.10 21.48
CA PRO A 109 21.32 -6.79 20.85
C PRO A 109 19.98 -6.70 20.10
N TYR A 110 19.26 -5.60 20.30
CA TYR A 110 18.02 -5.24 19.58
C TYR A 110 18.07 -3.78 19.17
N THR A 111 17.25 -3.43 18.18
CA THR A 111 17.04 -2.03 17.80
C THR A 111 15.68 -1.58 18.32
N ILE A 112 15.67 -0.49 19.06
CA ILE A 112 14.44 0.18 19.50
C ILE A 112 14.20 1.41 18.65
N ALA A 113 12.95 1.68 18.32
CA ALA A 113 12.53 2.88 17.59
C ALA A 113 11.72 3.78 18.52
N GLY A 114 12.23 4.97 18.78
CA GLY A 114 11.44 6.04 19.39
C GLY A 114 10.50 6.63 18.35
N ILE A 115 9.22 6.70 18.66
CA ILE A 115 8.16 7.11 17.74
C ILE A 115 7.19 8.08 18.41
N ALA A 116 6.47 8.86 17.58
CA ALA A 116 5.26 9.55 17.99
C ALA A 116 4.06 8.63 17.65
N PRO A 117 3.41 7.96 18.63
CA PRO A 117 2.44 6.88 18.36
C PRO A 117 1.32 7.28 17.41
N LYS A 118 0.69 8.45 17.62
CA LYS A 118 -0.40 8.95 16.77
C LYS A 118 0.02 9.18 15.31
N ALA A 119 1.24 9.66 15.09
CA ALA A 119 1.75 9.88 13.73
C ALA A 119 1.99 8.56 13.02
N VAL A 120 2.61 7.60 13.72
CA VAL A 120 2.88 6.26 13.18
C VAL A 120 1.60 5.47 12.93
N GLU A 121 0.63 5.51 13.85
CA GLU A 121 -0.69 4.91 13.69
C GLU A 121 -1.41 5.46 12.45
N SER A 122 -1.35 6.78 12.24
CA SER A 122 -1.96 7.40 11.08
C SER A 122 -1.33 6.97 9.75
N LEU A 123 -0.04 6.64 9.77
CA LEU A 123 0.74 6.22 8.60
C LEU A 123 0.55 4.72 8.32
N ASN A 124 0.51 3.91 9.39
CA ASN A 124 0.52 2.44 9.32
C ASN A 124 -0.83 1.85 9.76
N ARG A 125 -1.89 2.23 9.10
CA ARG A 125 -3.27 1.76 9.41
C ARG A 125 -3.46 0.25 9.28
N HIS A 126 -2.57 -0.41 8.53
CA HIS A 126 -2.64 -1.86 8.27
C HIS A 126 -1.88 -2.70 9.29
N TRP A 127 -1.22 -2.08 10.26
CA TRP A 127 -0.55 -2.83 11.32
C TRP A 127 -1.60 -3.53 12.18
N ASN A 128 -1.49 -4.84 12.27
CA ASN A 128 -2.34 -5.64 13.13
C ASN A 128 -1.73 -5.65 14.55
N VAL A 129 -2.20 -4.74 15.38
CA VAL A 129 -1.72 -4.55 16.75
C VAL A 129 -2.61 -5.33 17.71
N THR A 130 -2.00 -6.15 18.57
CA THR A 130 -2.68 -6.83 19.66
C THR A 130 -2.40 -6.08 20.96
N GLY A 131 -3.41 -5.48 21.57
CA GLY A 131 -3.28 -4.58 22.71
C GLY A 131 -3.37 -3.12 22.29
N ASP A 132 -2.84 -2.22 23.11
CA ASP A 132 -2.88 -0.79 22.90
C ASP A 132 -1.61 -0.26 22.24
N TRP A 133 -1.73 0.87 21.55
CA TRP A 133 -0.56 1.60 21.04
C TRP A 133 0.33 2.07 22.19
N PRO A 134 1.66 2.13 21.97
CA PRO A 134 2.59 2.46 23.05
C PRO A 134 2.36 3.88 23.58
N SER A 135 2.51 4.02 24.89
CA SER A 135 2.55 5.28 25.64
C SER A 135 3.95 5.52 26.22
N GLU A 136 4.09 6.52 27.09
CA GLU A 136 5.41 6.91 27.63
C GLU A 136 6.16 5.77 28.32
N ASP A 137 5.43 4.86 28.99
CA ASP A 137 6.03 3.75 29.78
C ASP A 137 5.90 2.38 29.11
N ASN A 138 5.35 2.31 27.91
CA ASN A 138 5.07 1.04 27.24
C ASN A 138 5.81 0.95 25.90
N VAL A 139 6.15 -0.27 25.52
CA VAL A 139 6.78 -0.56 24.22
C VAL A 139 5.89 -1.53 23.42
N MET A 140 5.84 -1.33 22.13
CA MET A 140 5.27 -2.28 21.20
C MET A 140 6.39 -3.15 20.63
N VAL A 141 6.18 -4.46 20.60
CA VAL A 141 7.18 -5.44 20.18
C VAL A 141 6.66 -6.20 18.98
N GLY A 142 7.49 -6.38 17.97
CA GLY A 142 7.17 -7.23 16.82
C GLY A 142 6.96 -8.69 17.27
N ARG A 143 6.06 -9.41 16.61
CA ARG A 143 5.70 -10.79 16.96
C ARG A 143 6.91 -11.70 17.07
N ASP A 144 7.80 -11.68 16.09
CA ASP A 144 9.00 -12.54 16.07
C ASP A 144 9.93 -12.26 17.25
N VAL A 145 10.05 -10.99 17.65
CA VAL A 145 10.84 -10.57 18.82
C VAL A 145 10.14 -10.98 20.12
N ALA A 146 8.81 -10.86 20.18
CA ALA A 146 8.03 -11.28 21.33
C ALA A 146 8.16 -12.80 21.57
N ASP A 147 8.07 -13.58 20.50
CA ASP A 147 8.22 -15.03 20.52
C ASP A 147 9.65 -15.43 20.94
N ALA A 148 10.68 -14.75 20.39
CA ALA A 148 12.08 -15.00 20.76
C ALA A 148 12.39 -14.65 22.22
N LEU A 149 11.75 -13.62 22.78
CA LEU A 149 11.91 -13.19 24.17
C LEU A 149 10.97 -13.94 25.14
N GLY A 150 9.99 -14.68 24.63
CA GLY A 150 8.97 -15.36 25.43
C GLY A 150 8.03 -14.38 26.16
N VAL A 151 7.83 -13.17 25.63
CA VAL A 151 7.00 -12.13 26.26
C VAL A 151 5.61 -12.07 25.65
N LYS A 152 4.64 -11.64 26.44
CA LYS A 152 3.24 -11.44 26.05
C LYS A 152 2.80 -10.02 26.42
N VAL A 153 1.66 -9.60 25.89
CA VAL A 153 1.04 -8.32 26.27
C VAL A 153 0.91 -8.27 27.82
N GLY A 154 1.39 -7.18 28.40
CA GLY A 154 1.47 -6.99 29.85
C GLY A 154 2.75 -7.51 30.52
N SER A 155 3.64 -8.17 29.80
CA SER A 155 4.96 -8.55 30.32
C SER A 155 5.85 -7.33 30.55
N ARG A 156 6.71 -7.36 31.57
CA ARG A 156 7.72 -6.31 31.79
C ARG A 156 9.04 -6.70 31.15
N VAL A 157 9.60 -5.76 30.38
CA VAL A 157 10.89 -5.93 29.69
C VAL A 157 11.87 -4.90 30.23
N THR A 158 13.07 -5.37 30.60
CA THR A 158 14.15 -4.48 31.03
C THR A 158 15.08 -4.20 29.84
N ILE A 159 15.20 -2.93 29.49
CA ILE A 159 16.01 -2.47 28.38
C ILE A 159 17.28 -1.82 28.94
N ALA A 160 18.45 -2.36 28.60
CA ALA A 160 19.73 -1.76 28.93
C ALA A 160 20.20 -0.89 27.75
N TYR A 161 20.33 0.39 28.01
CA TYR A 161 20.93 1.37 27.11
C TYR A 161 22.43 1.54 27.46
N ARG A 162 23.28 1.60 26.46
CA ARG A 162 24.72 1.76 26.61
C ARG A 162 25.17 3.15 26.20
#